data_6f51a723ffb1d9fbb78223dcaff6e8fb
#
_entry.id   6f51a723ffb1d9fbb78223dcaff6e8fb
#
_cell.length_a   1.000
_cell.length_b   1.000
_cell.length_c   1.000
_cell.angle_alpha   90.00
_cell.angle_beta   90.00
_cell.angle_gamma   90.00
#
_symmetry.space_group_name_H-M   'P 1'
#
loop_
_entity.id
_entity.type
_entity.pdbx_description
1 polymer ?
#
loop_
_entity_poly.entity_id
_entity_poly.type
_entity_poly.pdbx_seq_one_letter_code
_entity_poly.pdbx_strand_id
1 'polypeptide(L)'
;MVTFLAMKKVTKCSSGSEIKIPFPYFCPLNSNTLNTPDTGMVHIEVIDHDGHSFPLEIPTDVGLNVMEACKANDLPILGTCGGMALCGSCHVYILSDHVLGDKSDEEEEMLDKLYSTEDNSRLCCQIRVDTRIDGLRIKLAPE
;
A
#
# COMPACT_ATOMS: atom_id res chain seq x y z
N MET A 1 32.70 49.98 -17.69
CA MET A 1 33.00 48.56 -17.82
C MET A 1 33.02 47.95 -16.42
N VAL A 2 31.96 47.32 -16.04
CA VAL A 2 31.85 46.69 -14.71
C VAL A 2 31.63 45.18 -14.95
N THR A 3 32.63 44.43 -14.60
CA THR A 3 32.69 42.97 -14.76
C THR A 3 31.94 42.34 -13.63
N PHE A 4 30.81 41.71 -13.94
CA PHE A 4 30.00 40.96 -12.96
C PHE A 4 30.57 39.55 -12.79
N LEU A 5 31.28 39.30 -11.70
CA LEU A 5 31.73 37.98 -11.32
C LEU A 5 30.56 37.22 -10.69
N ALA A 6 30.01 36.25 -11.40
CA ALA A 6 29.02 35.31 -10.88
C ALA A 6 29.71 34.27 -9.99
N MET A 7 29.65 34.43 -8.69
CA MET A 7 30.00 33.40 -7.73
C MET A 7 28.87 32.38 -7.61
N LYS A 8 29.05 31.21 -8.18
CA LYS A 8 28.24 30.02 -7.89
C LYS A 8 28.57 29.54 -6.47
N LYS A 9 27.70 29.80 -5.52
CA LYS A 9 27.73 29.11 -4.22
C LYS A 9 26.82 27.90 -4.30
N VAL A 10 27.46 26.74 -4.29
CA VAL A 10 26.78 25.46 -4.06
C VAL A 10 26.46 25.35 -2.58
N THR A 11 25.19 25.44 -2.23
CA THR A 11 24.73 25.20 -0.86
C THR A 11 24.36 23.73 -0.70
N LYS A 12 25.16 23.03 0.07
CA LYS A 12 24.93 21.65 0.47
C LYS A 12 24.00 21.67 1.66
N CYS A 13 22.76 21.21 1.48
CA CYS A 13 21.86 20.93 2.60
C CYS A 13 22.34 19.68 3.34
N SER A 14 23.06 19.85 4.42
CA SER A 14 23.27 18.82 5.42
C SER A 14 23.13 19.44 6.81
N SER A 15 22.37 18.74 7.63
CA SER A 15 21.97 19.00 8.99
C SER A 15 22.97 19.77 9.86
N GLY A 16 22.45 20.81 10.54
CA GLY A 16 22.98 21.29 11.80
C GLY A 16 24.06 22.36 11.72
N SER A 17 23.66 23.57 11.41
CA SER A 17 24.20 24.82 11.99
C SER A 17 23.38 26.02 11.46
N GLU A 18 23.03 26.91 12.39
CA GLU A 18 22.26 28.09 12.10
C GLU A 18 22.99 28.99 11.10
N ILE A 19 22.43 29.06 9.90
CA ILE A 19 22.84 30.09 8.93
C ILE A 19 21.67 31.04 8.82
N LYS A 20 21.86 32.28 9.33
CA LYS A 20 20.95 33.39 9.07
C LYS A 20 20.98 33.69 7.58
N ILE A 21 19.96 33.27 6.86
CA ILE A 21 19.76 33.60 5.45
C ILE A 21 18.70 34.70 5.37
N PRO A 22 19.00 35.89 4.87
CA PRO A 22 17.99 36.88 4.57
C PRO A 22 17.38 36.56 3.20
N PHE A 23 16.09 36.33 3.21
CA PHE A 23 15.16 36.21 2.07
C PHE A 23 14.95 34.84 1.41
N PRO A 24 13.72 34.62 0.91
CA PRO A 24 13.16 33.32 0.66
C PRO A 24 13.72 32.72 -0.63
N TYR A 25 14.65 31.81 -0.47
CA TYR A 25 14.96 30.92 -1.57
C TYR A 25 13.88 29.86 -1.64
N PHE A 26 13.02 30.01 -2.61
CA PHE A 26 12.14 28.97 -3.07
C PHE A 26 13.02 27.81 -3.53
N CYS A 27 13.16 26.78 -2.70
CA CYS A 27 13.71 25.51 -3.15
C CYS A 27 12.78 24.98 -4.24
N PRO A 28 13.25 24.75 -5.48
CA PRO A 28 12.40 24.06 -6.43
C PRO A 28 12.19 22.66 -5.89
N LEU A 29 10.94 22.39 -5.49
CA LEU A 29 10.48 21.07 -5.15
C LEU A 29 10.80 20.15 -6.33
N ASN A 30 11.77 19.29 -6.13
CA ASN A 30 12.04 18.20 -7.04
C ASN A 30 10.79 17.32 -7.03
N SER A 31 10.05 17.31 -8.12
CA SER A 31 8.74 16.70 -8.28
C SER A 31 8.75 15.16 -8.25
N ASN A 32 9.69 14.54 -7.55
CA ASN A 32 9.81 13.08 -7.42
C ASN A 32 9.88 12.57 -5.98
N THR A 33 9.55 13.38 -5.00
CA THR A 33 9.25 12.92 -3.65
C THR A 33 7.97 13.61 -3.20
N LEU A 34 6.84 13.10 -3.65
CA LEU A 34 5.63 13.18 -2.88
C LEU A 34 5.87 12.36 -1.60
N ASN A 35 6.61 12.95 -0.66
CA ASN A 35 6.38 12.66 0.73
C ASN A 35 4.98 13.20 1.01
N THR A 36 3.97 12.41 0.72
CA THR A 36 2.70 12.57 1.40
C THR A 36 3.04 12.56 2.88
N PRO A 37 2.58 13.54 3.67
CA PRO A 37 2.67 13.40 5.11
C PRO A 37 2.09 12.05 5.44
N ASP A 38 2.80 11.27 6.24
CA ASP A 38 2.38 9.98 6.78
C ASP A 38 1.07 10.21 7.55
N THR A 39 -0.04 10.19 6.82
CA THR A 39 -1.38 10.36 7.37
C THR A 39 -1.90 9.05 7.93
N GLY A 40 -1.03 8.03 7.99
CA GLY A 40 -1.44 6.71 8.45
C GLY A 40 -2.57 6.08 7.61
N MET A 41 -2.71 6.50 6.36
CA MET A 41 -3.71 5.97 5.41
C MET A 41 -2.99 5.30 4.24
N VAL A 42 -3.49 4.16 3.82
CA VAL A 42 -3.06 3.45 2.60
C VAL A 42 -4.21 3.34 1.62
N HIS A 43 -3.89 3.39 0.35
CA HIS A 43 -4.86 3.26 -0.74
C HIS A 43 -4.69 1.89 -1.38
N ILE A 44 -5.74 1.12 -1.45
CA ILE A 44 -5.75 -0.15 -2.19
C ILE A 44 -6.88 -0.16 -3.20
N GLU A 45 -6.72 -0.92 -4.27
CA GLU A 45 -7.74 -1.11 -5.29
C GLU A 45 -8.23 -2.56 -5.25
N VAL A 46 -9.51 -2.75 -5.01
CA VAL A 46 -10.16 -4.06 -5.01
C VAL A 46 -11.02 -4.20 -6.24
N ILE A 47 -10.81 -5.27 -6.99
CA ILE A 47 -11.60 -5.60 -8.18
C ILE A 47 -12.51 -6.77 -7.83
N ASP A 48 -13.81 -6.63 -8.05
CA ASP A 48 -14.78 -7.67 -7.81
C ASP A 48 -14.84 -8.73 -8.93
N HIS A 49 -15.75 -9.68 -8.82
CA HIS A 49 -15.94 -10.75 -9.80
C HIS A 49 -16.42 -10.24 -11.17
N ASP A 50 -17.14 -9.13 -11.18
CA ASP A 50 -17.69 -8.49 -12.40
C ASP A 50 -16.65 -7.57 -13.07
N GLY A 51 -15.51 -7.34 -12.42
CA GLY A 51 -14.44 -6.48 -12.91
C GLY A 51 -14.59 -5.01 -12.53
N HIS A 52 -15.50 -4.68 -11.60
CA HIS A 52 -15.59 -3.33 -11.06
C HIS A 52 -14.46 -3.07 -10.07
N SER A 53 -13.89 -1.89 -10.15
CA SER A 53 -12.80 -1.46 -9.29
C SER A 53 -13.31 -0.55 -8.16
N PHE A 54 -12.92 -0.88 -6.95
CA PHE A 54 -13.26 -0.15 -5.73
C PHE A 54 -12.00 0.36 -5.07
N PRO A 55 -11.71 1.66 -5.15
CA PRO A 55 -10.62 2.26 -4.38
C PRO A 55 -11.01 2.33 -2.90
N LEU A 56 -10.15 1.84 -2.04
CA LEU A 56 -10.30 1.89 -0.59
C LEU A 56 -9.21 2.72 0.05
N GLU A 57 -9.59 3.56 1.00
CA GLU A 57 -8.67 4.28 1.88
C GLU A 57 -8.76 3.66 3.28
N ILE A 58 -7.65 3.15 3.79
CA ILE A 58 -7.63 2.36 5.01
C ILE A 58 -6.60 2.94 5.98
N PRO A 59 -6.99 3.22 7.23
CA PRO A 59 -6.07 3.66 8.25
C PRO A 59 -5.12 2.52 8.68
N THR A 60 -3.84 2.83 8.83
CA THR A 60 -2.81 1.85 9.22
C THR A 60 -2.68 1.68 10.74
N ASP A 61 -3.22 2.61 11.51
CA ASP A 61 -3.14 2.65 12.98
C ASP A 61 -4.15 1.72 13.70
N VAL A 62 -5.16 1.24 12.97
CA VAL A 62 -6.24 0.40 13.54
C VAL A 62 -5.86 -1.07 13.64
N GLY A 63 -4.81 -1.51 12.90
CA GLY A 63 -4.35 -2.91 12.91
C GLY A 63 -5.28 -3.89 12.19
N LEU A 64 -6.03 -3.42 11.20
CA LEU A 64 -6.92 -4.24 10.36
C LEU A 64 -6.12 -5.15 9.41
N ASN A 65 -6.77 -6.21 8.95
CA ASN A 65 -6.36 -6.93 7.75
C ASN A 65 -7.19 -6.51 6.53
N VAL A 66 -6.72 -6.87 5.34
CA VAL A 66 -7.38 -6.46 4.08
C VAL A 66 -8.82 -6.98 3.98
N MET A 67 -9.11 -8.20 4.50
CA MET A 67 -10.47 -8.74 4.52
C MET A 67 -11.41 -7.89 5.37
N GLU A 68 -10.97 -7.48 6.56
CA GLU A 68 -11.77 -6.62 7.46
C GLU A 68 -12.01 -5.25 6.83
N ALA A 69 -11.01 -4.70 6.17
CA ALA A 69 -11.14 -3.45 5.43
C ALA A 69 -12.15 -3.56 4.28
N CYS A 70 -12.12 -4.66 3.52
CA CYS A 70 -13.11 -4.93 2.48
C CYS A 70 -14.53 -5.04 3.04
N LYS A 71 -14.71 -5.76 4.16
CA LYS A 71 -16.01 -5.87 4.84
C LYS A 71 -16.52 -4.54 5.37
N ALA A 72 -15.64 -3.72 5.92
CA ALA A 72 -16.02 -2.39 6.41
C ALA A 72 -16.50 -1.44 5.29
N ASN A 73 -16.16 -1.75 4.04
CA ASN A 73 -16.59 -1.01 2.85
C ASN A 73 -17.66 -1.76 2.02
N ASP A 74 -18.36 -2.71 2.63
CA ASP A 74 -19.48 -3.46 2.02
C ASP A 74 -19.10 -4.22 0.72
N LEU A 75 -17.82 -4.60 0.56
CA LEU A 75 -17.40 -5.41 -0.57
C LEU A 75 -17.83 -6.88 -0.41
N PRO A 76 -18.10 -7.59 -1.52
CA PRO A 76 -18.62 -8.95 -1.52
C PRO A 76 -17.53 -9.97 -1.15
N ILE A 77 -17.04 -9.91 0.09
CA ILE A 77 -16.07 -10.86 0.63
C ILE A 77 -16.64 -11.53 1.87
N LEU A 78 -16.69 -12.85 1.86
CA LEU A 78 -17.36 -13.59 2.94
C LEU A 78 -16.51 -13.67 4.21
N GLY A 79 -15.29 -14.21 4.12
CA GLY A 79 -14.39 -14.36 5.27
C GLY A 79 -15.07 -15.00 6.48
N THR A 80 -15.73 -16.15 6.28
CA THR A 80 -16.60 -16.80 7.27
C THR A 80 -15.87 -17.32 8.50
N CYS A 81 -14.56 -17.62 8.39
CA CYS A 81 -13.76 -18.07 9.52
C CYS A 81 -13.26 -16.91 10.43
N GLY A 82 -13.56 -15.66 10.09
CA GLY A 82 -13.10 -14.52 10.87
C GLY A 82 -11.58 -14.27 10.84
N GLY A 83 -10.89 -14.71 9.78
CA GLY A 83 -9.46 -14.43 9.60
C GLY A 83 -8.51 -15.57 9.99
N MET A 84 -9.01 -16.77 10.25
CA MET A 84 -8.23 -17.91 10.71
C MET A 84 -7.60 -18.74 9.56
N ALA A 85 -7.64 -18.29 8.32
CA ALA A 85 -7.15 -19.00 7.12
C ALA A 85 -7.78 -20.41 6.93
N LEU A 86 -9.00 -20.67 7.40
CA LEU A 86 -9.62 -22.00 7.40
C LEU A 86 -10.74 -22.21 6.38
N CYS A 87 -11.26 -21.13 5.77
CA CYS A 87 -12.45 -21.26 4.90
C CYS A 87 -12.17 -20.96 3.43
N GLY A 88 -11.04 -20.32 3.11
CA GLY A 88 -10.71 -19.92 1.74
C GLY A 88 -11.62 -18.84 1.12
N SER A 89 -12.72 -18.45 1.76
CA SER A 89 -13.70 -17.50 1.22
C SER A 89 -13.22 -16.03 1.18
N CYS A 90 -11.97 -15.80 1.53
CA CYS A 90 -11.28 -14.51 1.38
C CYS A 90 -10.12 -14.61 0.37
N HIS A 91 -10.20 -15.55 -0.57
CA HIS A 91 -9.21 -15.75 -1.61
C HIS A 91 -9.20 -14.59 -2.60
N VAL A 92 -8.02 -14.09 -2.89
CA VAL A 92 -7.77 -12.98 -3.82
C VAL A 92 -6.54 -13.24 -4.67
N TYR A 93 -6.50 -12.63 -5.85
CA TYR A 93 -5.31 -12.55 -6.69
C TYR A 93 -4.62 -11.20 -6.52
N ILE A 94 -3.32 -11.22 -6.31
CA ILE A 94 -2.52 -9.99 -6.24
C ILE A 94 -2.16 -9.56 -7.67
N LEU A 95 -2.54 -8.36 -8.06
CA LEU A 95 -2.33 -7.84 -9.43
C LEU A 95 -1.18 -6.85 -9.53
N SER A 96 -0.60 -6.43 -8.41
CA SER A 96 0.48 -5.46 -8.34
C SER A 96 1.77 -6.10 -7.84
N ASP A 97 2.92 -5.52 -8.17
CA ASP A 97 4.25 -6.01 -7.79
C ASP A 97 4.62 -5.71 -6.33
N HIS A 98 3.68 -5.92 -5.40
CA HIS A 98 3.93 -5.72 -3.97
C HIS A 98 4.60 -6.95 -3.36
N VAL A 99 5.69 -6.71 -2.61
CA VAL A 99 6.32 -7.73 -1.80
C VAL A 99 5.51 -7.86 -0.49
N LEU A 100 4.52 -8.72 -0.52
CA LEU A 100 3.81 -9.15 0.68
C LEU A 100 4.69 -10.15 1.43
N GLY A 101 4.54 -10.23 2.75
CA GLY A 101 5.26 -11.24 3.54
C GLY A 101 4.99 -12.66 3.05
N ASP A 102 5.83 -13.61 3.48
CA ASP A 102 5.67 -15.02 3.15
C ASP A 102 4.28 -15.53 3.59
N LYS A 103 3.77 -16.51 2.85
CA LYS A 103 2.52 -17.18 3.22
C LYS A 103 2.77 -17.99 4.50
N SER A 104 1.80 -18.04 5.40
CA SER A 104 1.86 -18.95 6.54
C SER A 104 1.53 -20.39 6.10
N ASP A 105 1.96 -21.37 6.89
CA ASP A 105 1.68 -22.78 6.60
C ASP A 105 0.17 -23.05 6.48
N GLU A 106 -0.65 -22.37 7.30
CA GLU A 106 -2.11 -22.47 7.26
C GLU A 106 -2.70 -21.83 6.00
N GLU A 107 -2.10 -20.71 5.53
CA GLU A 107 -2.50 -20.06 4.29
C GLU A 107 -2.20 -20.97 3.09
N GLU A 108 -0.99 -21.54 3.03
CA GLU A 108 -0.59 -22.47 1.96
C GLU A 108 -1.47 -23.70 1.93
N GLU A 109 -1.68 -24.35 3.10
CA GLU A 109 -2.54 -25.53 3.23
C GLU A 109 -3.98 -25.26 2.79
N MET A 110 -4.50 -24.04 3.03
CA MET A 110 -5.83 -23.67 2.60
C MET A 110 -5.88 -23.40 1.09
N LEU A 111 -4.87 -22.70 0.55
CA LEU A 111 -4.79 -22.42 -0.89
C LEU A 111 -4.69 -23.71 -1.71
N ASP A 112 -3.96 -24.72 -1.25
CA ASP A 112 -3.84 -26.03 -1.90
C ASP A 112 -5.18 -26.77 -2.03
N LYS A 113 -6.16 -26.43 -1.19
CA LYS A 113 -7.51 -27.01 -1.22
C LYS A 113 -8.47 -26.32 -2.16
N LEU A 114 -8.08 -25.14 -2.68
CA LEU A 114 -8.94 -24.35 -3.58
C LEU A 114 -8.69 -24.71 -5.04
N TYR A 115 -9.75 -24.71 -5.84
CA TYR A 115 -9.68 -25.10 -7.25
C TYR A 115 -9.10 -24.02 -8.19
N SER A 116 -9.12 -22.76 -7.76
CA SER A 116 -8.75 -21.60 -8.59
C SER A 116 -7.50 -20.89 -8.09
N THR A 117 -6.56 -21.63 -7.53
CA THR A 117 -5.31 -21.08 -7.02
C THR A 117 -4.30 -20.81 -8.13
N GLU A 118 -3.69 -19.63 -8.11
CA GLU A 118 -2.61 -19.19 -8.98
C GLU A 118 -1.37 -18.80 -8.13
N ASP A 119 -0.23 -18.57 -8.78
CA ASP A 119 1.01 -18.20 -8.10
C ASP A 119 0.87 -16.92 -7.25
N ASN A 120 0.03 -15.99 -7.72
CA ASN A 120 -0.27 -14.72 -7.06
C ASN A 120 -1.47 -14.80 -6.11
N SER A 121 -1.96 -16.00 -5.79
CA SER A 121 -3.06 -16.21 -4.85
C SER A 121 -2.65 -15.95 -3.42
N ARG A 122 -3.50 -15.24 -2.68
CA ARG A 122 -3.36 -14.97 -1.26
C ARG A 122 -4.72 -15.04 -0.56
N LEU A 123 -4.70 -15.27 0.74
CA LEU A 123 -5.87 -15.05 1.59
C LEU A 123 -5.80 -13.64 2.18
N CYS A 124 -6.71 -12.76 1.81
CA CYS A 124 -6.64 -11.35 2.22
C CYS A 124 -6.81 -11.15 3.74
N CYS A 125 -7.30 -12.15 4.48
CA CYS A 125 -7.31 -12.12 5.93
C CYS A 125 -5.91 -12.26 6.55
N GLN A 126 -4.92 -12.76 5.80
CA GLN A 126 -3.53 -12.87 6.23
C GLN A 126 -2.68 -11.66 5.82
N ILE A 127 -3.22 -10.75 5.03
CA ILE A 127 -2.54 -9.53 4.62
C ILE A 127 -2.88 -8.41 5.60
N ARG A 128 -1.90 -7.97 6.38
CA ARG A 128 -2.06 -6.85 7.31
C ARG A 128 -2.01 -5.52 6.57
N VAL A 129 -2.85 -4.59 7.02
CA VAL A 129 -2.84 -3.22 6.52
C VAL A 129 -1.68 -2.46 7.17
N ASP A 130 -0.68 -2.16 6.36
CA ASP A 130 0.46 -1.32 6.73
C ASP A 130 0.94 -0.49 5.53
N THR A 131 1.90 0.39 5.73
CA THR A 131 2.40 1.30 4.69
C THR A 131 3.02 0.59 3.48
N ARG A 132 3.35 -0.70 3.58
CA ARG A 132 3.95 -1.49 2.48
C ARG A 132 2.94 -1.87 1.41
N ILE A 133 1.65 -1.86 1.74
CA ILE A 133 0.57 -2.21 0.81
C ILE A 133 -0.06 -1.00 0.13
N ASP A 134 0.52 0.19 0.27
CA ASP A 134 0.00 1.38 -0.42
C ASP A 134 0.10 1.23 -1.94
N GLY A 135 -1.02 1.37 -2.64
CA GLY A 135 -1.15 1.10 -4.07
C GLY A 135 -1.41 -0.37 -4.42
N LEU A 136 -1.64 -1.25 -3.43
CA LEU A 136 -1.94 -2.66 -3.66
C LEU A 136 -3.21 -2.81 -4.50
N ARG A 137 -3.12 -3.65 -5.55
CA ARG A 137 -4.25 -4.01 -6.39
C ARG A 137 -4.55 -5.50 -6.22
N ILE A 138 -5.80 -5.81 -5.86
CA ILE A 138 -6.25 -7.18 -5.68
C ILE A 138 -7.54 -7.43 -6.46
N LYS A 139 -7.75 -8.67 -6.86
CA LYS A 139 -8.99 -9.13 -7.48
C LYS A 139 -9.58 -10.27 -6.64
N LEU A 140 -10.88 -10.20 -6.38
CA LEU A 140 -11.58 -11.29 -5.70
C LEU A 140 -11.57 -12.54 -6.58
N ALA A 141 -11.18 -13.68 -6.01
CA ALA A 141 -11.22 -14.96 -6.70
C ALA A 141 -12.66 -15.50 -6.77
N PRO A 142 -13.01 -16.26 -7.79
CA PRO A 142 -14.32 -16.90 -7.87
C PRO A 142 -14.50 -17.88 -6.71
N GLU A 143 -15.73 -17.97 -6.20
CA GLU A 143 -16.13 -18.92 -5.14
C GLU A 143 -16.26 -20.35 -5.67
#